data_508ac2c6be1ecad368bd2d165e869e97
#
_entry.id   508ac2c6be1ecad368bd2d165e869e97
#
_cell.length_a   1.000
_cell.length_b   1.000
_cell.length_c   1.000
_cell.angle_alpha   90.00
_cell.angle_beta   90.00
_cell.angle_gamma   90.00
#
_symmetry.space_group_name_H-M   'P 1'
#
loop_
_entity.id
_entity.type
_entity.pdbx_description
1 polymer ?
#
loop_
_entity_poly.entity_id
_entity_poly.type
_entity_poly.pdbx_seq_one_letter_code
_entity_poly.pdbx_strand_id
1 'polypeptide(L)'
;MLRKSQALIGTGFLCLLLSVFATPGRSQDPRQGRGGRGQVALPDGPGKEEVQMQCSKCHALGLIVNSGGNTKQEWADLFGTMAKLPNDQRDAIADYLAKNFPPQPRPQPVVVPGSMNVSFKEWNVPTLGSRPHDPEPGPGGTIWWTGMFANALGRLDPKTNEMKEYHAKTPASGPHGLAFDKAGYLWFTANAKGYIGKLDPKTGDIVEYKLPDDVRDPHTPLIAPSGMVFFTAQGANYIGRINPETGDIKVQKTPTERANPYGMVFTSKGIPFVCDFGTNKIIQIDPETLAIKEYELPSSESRPRRIAISPDDIIWYADYSRGYLGRLDPQTGKVTDWPSPSGPKSQPYGITYLNDAIWYVESAIRPNVLVRFDIKTEKFQSWIIPGGGGVVRNMKSTPDGNLVMAESGVNKVGLVLVGSKAANSSQ
;
A
#
# COMPACT_ATOMS: atom_id res chain seq x y z
N MET A 1 15.03 -51.74 57.66
CA MET A 1 15.97 -52.72 57.02
C MET A 1 16.24 -52.11 55.62
N LEU A 2 17.33 -51.39 55.42
CA LEU A 2 18.64 -51.86 54.91
C LEU A 2 18.52 -52.61 53.57
N ARG A 3 18.89 -52.13 52.44
CA ARG A 3 20.22 -52.03 51.75
C ARG A 3 20.07 -51.61 50.30
N LYS A 4 20.80 -50.61 49.93
CA LYS A 4 22.05 -50.54 49.11
C LYS A 4 21.86 -50.59 47.60
N SER A 5 22.14 -49.43 47.01
CA SER A 5 23.05 -49.07 45.90
C SER A 5 23.51 -50.17 44.92
N GLN A 6 23.42 -49.87 43.61
CA GLN A 6 24.59 -49.98 42.74
C GLN A 6 24.34 -49.09 41.46
N ALA A 7 25.36 -48.32 41.14
CA ALA A 7 25.49 -47.50 39.90
C ALA A 7 26.02 -48.39 38.77
N LEU A 8 25.59 -48.16 37.55
CA LEU A 8 26.30 -48.62 36.37
C LEU A 8 26.39 -47.45 35.34
N ILE A 9 27.62 -47.19 35.01
CA ILE A 9 28.14 -46.26 34.04
C ILE A 9 27.87 -46.85 32.63
N GLY A 10 27.32 -46.06 31.71
CA GLY A 10 27.15 -46.44 30.32
C GLY A 10 27.30 -45.21 29.38
N THR A 11 28.39 -45.16 28.74
CA THR A 11 28.97 -44.35 27.68
C THR A 11 28.01 -43.67 26.74
N GLY A 12 28.31 -42.39 26.51
CA GLY A 12 27.59 -41.47 25.61
C GLY A 12 27.74 -41.79 24.13
N PHE A 13 26.71 -41.42 23.43
CA PHE A 13 26.76 -41.13 22.00
C PHE A 13 26.19 -39.73 21.79
N LEU A 14 27.08 -38.79 21.45
CA LEU A 14 26.79 -37.42 21.12
C LEU A 14 26.32 -37.37 19.67
N CYS A 15 25.01 -37.40 19.43
CA CYS A 15 24.43 -37.05 18.13
C CYS A 15 24.34 -35.51 18.02
N LEU A 16 25.26 -34.90 17.26
CA LEU A 16 25.14 -33.53 16.82
C LEU A 16 23.98 -33.44 15.82
N LEU A 17 22.83 -32.98 16.28
CA LEU A 17 21.75 -32.49 15.42
C LEU A 17 22.09 -31.08 14.98
N LEU A 18 22.58 -30.93 13.75
CA LEU A 18 22.65 -29.67 13.02
C LEU A 18 21.22 -29.23 12.72
N SER A 19 20.64 -28.42 13.59
CA SER A 19 19.41 -27.66 13.30
C SER A 19 19.76 -26.52 12.35
N VAL A 20 19.46 -26.74 11.07
CA VAL A 20 19.42 -25.67 10.08
C VAL A 20 18.24 -24.76 10.44
N PHE A 21 18.52 -23.66 11.12
CA PHE A 21 17.54 -22.58 11.28
C PHE A 21 17.32 -21.92 9.92
N ALA A 22 16.25 -22.30 9.24
CA ALA A 22 15.69 -21.51 8.17
C ALA A 22 15.20 -20.19 8.78
N THR A 23 15.88 -19.10 8.51
CA THR A 23 15.41 -17.76 8.86
C THR A 23 14.14 -17.47 8.04
N PRO A 24 12.99 -17.23 8.69
CA PRO A 24 11.81 -16.81 7.96
C PRO A 24 12.11 -15.47 7.29
N GLY A 25 11.83 -15.38 5.98
CA GLY A 25 11.95 -14.15 5.22
C GLY A 25 11.16 -13.02 5.92
N ARG A 26 11.87 -11.98 6.36
CA ARG A 26 11.26 -10.80 6.98
C ARG A 26 10.37 -10.12 5.95
N SER A 27 9.06 -10.22 6.12
CA SER A 27 8.10 -9.36 5.42
C SER A 27 8.43 -7.90 5.74
N GLN A 28 8.51 -7.06 4.71
CA GLN A 28 8.63 -5.61 4.90
C GLN A 28 7.28 -5.08 5.45
N ASP A 29 7.09 -5.15 6.76
CA ASP A 29 5.98 -4.52 7.46
C ASP A 29 6.22 -3.00 7.49
N PRO A 30 5.33 -2.17 6.92
CA PRO A 30 5.43 -0.72 6.97
C PRO A 30 5.51 -0.13 8.39
N ARG A 31 5.14 -0.92 9.40
CA ARG A 31 5.22 -0.53 10.82
C ARG A 31 6.62 -0.59 11.41
N GLN A 32 7.60 -1.21 10.74
CA GLN A 32 9.00 -1.16 11.18
C GLN A 32 9.58 0.26 11.17
N GLY A 33 8.91 1.24 10.58
CA GLY A 33 9.27 2.67 10.67
C GLY A 33 8.81 3.37 11.96
N ARG A 34 7.95 2.75 12.79
CA ARG A 34 7.42 3.34 14.03
C ARG A 34 7.79 2.61 15.32
N GLY A 35 8.32 1.40 15.22
CA GLY A 35 8.71 0.59 16.37
C GLY A 35 10.19 0.77 16.70
N GLY A 36 10.48 1.44 17.81
CA GLY A 36 11.78 1.45 18.46
C GLY A 36 12.85 2.26 17.72
N ARG A 37 13.34 3.34 18.34
CA ARG A 37 14.59 4.04 17.99
C ARG A 37 15.81 3.15 18.30
N GLY A 38 15.86 1.93 17.78
CA GLY A 38 17.10 1.20 17.63
C GLY A 38 17.95 2.00 16.64
N GLN A 39 19.05 2.58 17.10
CA GLN A 39 20.00 3.22 16.21
C GLN A 39 20.46 2.17 15.21
N VAL A 40 20.01 2.30 13.96
CA VAL A 40 20.56 1.52 12.86
C VAL A 40 21.97 2.02 12.65
N ALA A 41 22.96 1.20 12.98
CA ALA A 41 24.36 1.54 12.76
C ALA A 41 24.63 1.53 11.24
N LEU A 42 24.98 2.70 10.71
CA LEU A 42 25.48 2.79 9.35
C LEU A 42 26.98 2.44 9.33
N PRO A 43 27.49 1.76 8.29
CA PRO A 43 28.91 1.50 8.11
C PRO A 43 29.75 2.78 8.19
N ASP A 44 30.97 2.69 8.71
CA ASP A 44 31.88 3.83 8.76
C ASP A 44 32.44 4.16 7.37
N GLY A 45 32.63 5.44 7.11
CA GLY A 45 33.20 5.93 5.87
C GLY A 45 32.78 7.35 5.49
N PRO A 46 33.43 7.94 4.47
CA PRO A 46 33.08 9.26 3.96
C PRO A 46 31.61 9.29 3.51
N GLY A 47 30.85 10.34 3.90
CA GLY A 47 29.44 10.50 3.59
C GLY A 47 28.46 9.95 4.64
N LYS A 48 28.96 9.23 5.69
CA LYS A 48 28.10 8.70 6.76
C LYS A 48 27.37 9.79 7.51
N GLU A 49 28.09 10.83 7.92
CA GLU A 49 27.53 11.93 8.68
C GLU A 49 26.46 12.69 7.90
N GLU A 50 26.70 12.93 6.60
CA GLU A 50 25.75 13.55 5.70
C GLU A 50 24.47 12.71 5.56
N VAL A 51 24.61 11.39 5.41
CA VAL A 51 23.46 10.48 5.36
C VAL A 51 22.69 10.53 6.68
N GLN A 52 23.37 10.46 7.83
CA GLN A 52 22.72 10.56 9.14
C GLN A 52 21.99 11.88 9.29
N MET A 53 22.65 13.00 8.96
CA MET A 53 22.10 14.35 9.12
C MET A 53 20.91 14.61 8.17
N GLN A 54 21.03 14.26 6.90
CA GLN A 54 20.01 14.63 5.90
C GLN A 54 18.84 13.64 5.88
N CYS A 55 19.12 12.34 5.90
CA CYS A 55 18.06 11.34 5.75
C CYS A 55 17.20 11.15 7.01
N SER A 56 17.76 11.39 8.21
CA SER A 56 16.99 11.26 9.46
C SER A 56 15.98 12.39 9.70
N LYS A 57 16.04 13.47 8.92
CA LYS A 57 15.09 14.59 9.04
C LYS A 57 13.64 14.18 8.78
N CYS A 58 13.42 13.21 7.89
CA CYS A 58 12.09 12.85 7.44
C CYS A 58 11.66 11.43 7.82
N HIS A 59 12.62 10.49 7.97
CA HIS A 59 12.29 9.09 8.26
C HIS A 59 13.45 8.35 8.95
N ALA A 60 13.17 7.15 9.45
CA ALA A 60 14.17 6.30 10.08
C ALA A 60 15.18 5.76 9.04
N LEU A 61 16.46 5.71 9.41
CA LEU A 61 17.55 5.19 8.56
C LEU A 61 17.38 3.71 8.18
N GLY A 62 16.57 2.96 8.92
CA GLY A 62 16.20 1.59 8.57
C GLY A 62 15.56 1.45 7.19
N LEU A 63 14.93 2.49 6.64
CA LEU A 63 14.42 2.47 5.26
C LEU A 63 15.54 2.39 4.23
N ILE A 64 16.70 2.97 4.50
CA ILE A 64 17.89 2.88 3.65
C ILE A 64 18.46 1.47 3.69
N VAL A 65 18.73 0.98 4.90
CA VAL A 65 19.36 -0.35 5.12
C VAL A 65 18.53 -1.48 4.53
N ASN A 66 17.20 -1.35 4.59
CA ASN A 66 16.27 -2.37 4.08
C ASN A 66 15.75 -2.07 2.66
N SER A 67 16.34 -1.13 1.93
CA SER A 67 15.89 -0.73 0.59
C SER A 67 16.18 -1.75 -0.51
N GLY A 68 17.06 -2.74 -0.26
CA GLY A 68 17.62 -3.63 -1.27
C GLY A 68 18.71 -2.98 -2.12
N GLY A 69 19.18 -1.79 -1.72
CA GLY A 69 20.27 -1.06 -2.36
C GLY A 69 19.90 -0.47 -3.73
N ASN A 70 20.76 0.40 -4.22
CA ASN A 70 20.65 1.04 -5.54
C ASN A 70 22.04 1.37 -6.10
N THR A 71 22.15 1.61 -7.40
CA THR A 71 23.34 2.21 -8.02
C THR A 71 23.50 3.67 -7.55
N LYS A 72 24.67 4.27 -7.80
CA LYS A 72 24.90 5.69 -7.48
C LYS A 72 23.86 6.60 -8.13
N GLN A 73 23.55 6.37 -9.41
CA GLN A 73 22.56 7.17 -10.13
C GLN A 73 21.16 6.99 -9.57
N GLU A 74 20.71 5.75 -9.32
CA GLU A 74 19.41 5.47 -8.72
C GLU A 74 19.25 6.10 -7.32
N TRP A 75 20.33 6.13 -6.52
CA TRP A 75 20.35 6.85 -5.25
C TRP A 75 20.17 8.35 -5.45
N ALA A 76 20.95 8.96 -6.37
CA ALA A 76 20.85 10.39 -6.65
C ALA A 76 19.47 10.80 -7.17
N ASP A 77 18.86 10.00 -8.05
CA ASP A 77 17.51 10.22 -8.57
C ASP A 77 16.47 10.12 -7.46
N LEU A 78 16.60 9.12 -6.59
CA LEU A 78 15.70 8.96 -5.45
C LEU A 78 15.73 10.16 -4.50
N PHE A 79 16.92 10.71 -4.19
CA PHE A 79 17.00 11.91 -3.35
C PHE A 79 16.36 13.12 -4.02
N GLY A 80 16.50 13.25 -5.33
CA GLY A 80 15.87 14.33 -6.10
C GLY A 80 14.37 14.40 -5.91
N THR A 81 13.72 13.27 -5.61
CA THR A 81 12.29 13.21 -5.30
C THR A 81 11.97 13.59 -3.85
N MET A 82 12.96 13.64 -2.95
CA MET A 82 12.77 13.82 -1.50
C MET A 82 13.26 15.17 -0.99
N ALA A 83 14.39 15.67 -1.52
CA ALA A 83 15.02 16.90 -1.05
C ALA A 83 15.87 17.57 -2.10
N LYS A 84 15.95 18.90 -2.06
CA LYS A 84 16.94 19.66 -2.81
C LYS A 84 18.22 19.73 -1.97
N LEU A 85 19.27 19.06 -2.44
CA LEU A 85 20.59 19.08 -1.81
C LEU A 85 21.59 19.77 -2.75
N PRO A 86 22.62 20.48 -2.20
CA PRO A 86 23.77 20.90 -2.98
C PRO A 86 24.44 19.70 -3.68
N ASN A 87 25.02 19.93 -4.85
CA ASN A 87 25.54 18.84 -5.68
C ASN A 87 26.63 18.03 -4.97
N ASP A 88 27.53 18.70 -4.25
CA ASP A 88 28.61 18.08 -3.47
C ASP A 88 28.06 17.15 -2.37
N GLN A 89 27.07 17.58 -1.63
CA GLN A 89 26.40 16.73 -0.62
C GLN A 89 25.63 15.58 -1.24
N ARG A 90 24.93 15.84 -2.35
CA ARG A 90 24.20 14.80 -3.08
C ARG A 90 25.15 13.70 -3.57
N ASP A 91 26.27 14.11 -4.15
CA ASP A 91 27.25 13.18 -4.69
C ASP A 91 27.95 12.39 -3.58
N ALA A 92 28.33 13.01 -2.46
CA ALA A 92 28.91 12.34 -1.30
C ALA A 92 27.94 11.32 -0.68
N ILE A 93 26.65 11.66 -0.52
CA ILE A 93 25.61 10.75 -0.05
C ILE A 93 25.42 9.60 -1.03
N ALA A 94 25.34 9.86 -2.34
CA ALA A 94 25.14 8.83 -3.36
C ALA A 94 26.34 7.86 -3.43
N ASP A 95 27.56 8.34 -3.31
CA ASP A 95 28.78 7.52 -3.27
C ASP A 95 28.81 6.62 -2.03
N TYR A 96 28.52 7.20 -0.87
CA TYR A 96 28.45 6.43 0.38
C TYR A 96 27.41 5.32 0.31
N LEU A 97 26.20 5.65 -0.16
CA LEU A 97 25.09 4.69 -0.21
C LEU A 97 25.33 3.61 -1.28
N ALA A 98 25.84 3.96 -2.44
CA ALA A 98 26.17 2.98 -3.48
C ALA A 98 27.27 2.00 -3.05
N LYS A 99 28.26 2.48 -2.29
CA LYS A 99 29.32 1.65 -1.74
C LYS A 99 28.83 0.70 -0.66
N ASN A 100 28.02 1.20 0.29
CA ASN A 100 27.65 0.44 1.48
C ASN A 100 26.32 -0.32 1.32
N PHE A 101 25.47 0.12 0.39
CA PHE A 101 24.17 -0.48 0.06
C PHE A 101 24.03 -0.60 -1.47
N PRO A 102 24.88 -1.43 -2.11
CA PRO A 102 24.80 -1.68 -3.55
C PRO A 102 23.53 -2.44 -3.92
N PRO A 103 23.12 -2.43 -5.20
CA PRO A 103 21.95 -3.15 -5.67
C PRO A 103 22.05 -4.64 -5.33
N GLN A 104 21.01 -5.18 -4.69
CA GLN A 104 20.83 -6.61 -4.50
C GLN A 104 20.15 -7.24 -5.71
N PRO A 105 20.33 -8.53 -5.99
CA PRO A 105 19.57 -9.24 -7.03
C PRO A 105 18.08 -9.05 -6.81
N ARG A 106 17.37 -8.58 -7.86
CA ARG A 106 15.94 -8.30 -7.83
C ARG A 106 15.20 -9.14 -8.86
N PRO A 107 13.95 -9.55 -8.57
CA PRO A 107 13.10 -10.12 -9.61
C PRO A 107 12.97 -9.14 -10.78
N GLN A 108 13.02 -9.68 -12.00
CA GLN A 108 12.90 -8.87 -13.21
C GLN A 108 11.42 -8.70 -13.57
N PRO A 109 11.03 -7.55 -14.17
CA PRO A 109 9.68 -7.36 -14.66
C PRO A 109 9.37 -8.31 -15.81
N VAL A 110 8.18 -8.94 -15.75
CA VAL A 110 7.67 -9.77 -16.83
C VAL A 110 6.60 -9.00 -17.59
N VAL A 111 6.86 -8.70 -18.86
CA VAL A 111 5.91 -8.05 -19.75
C VAL A 111 5.18 -9.14 -20.54
N VAL A 112 3.88 -9.26 -20.30
CA VAL A 112 3.00 -10.18 -21.02
C VAL A 112 2.30 -9.40 -22.14
N PRO A 113 2.53 -9.75 -23.41
CA PRO A 113 1.90 -9.06 -24.54
C PRO A 113 0.40 -9.34 -24.62
N GLY A 114 -0.34 -8.46 -25.30
CA GLY A 114 -1.78 -8.62 -25.56
C GLY A 114 -2.32 -7.54 -26.47
N SER A 115 -3.63 -7.55 -26.69
CA SER A 115 -4.31 -6.65 -27.63
C SER A 115 -4.68 -5.28 -27.02
N MET A 116 -4.70 -5.16 -25.70
CA MET A 116 -5.02 -3.89 -25.04
C MET A 116 -3.82 -2.95 -25.12
N ASN A 117 -4.08 -1.71 -25.49
CA ASN A 117 -3.07 -0.64 -25.43
C ASN A 117 -3.33 0.23 -24.20
N VAL A 118 -2.25 0.70 -23.59
CA VAL A 118 -2.28 1.72 -22.52
C VAL A 118 -1.24 2.78 -22.81
N SER A 119 -1.51 4.00 -22.34
CA SER A 119 -0.49 5.04 -22.26
C SER A 119 -0.49 5.66 -20.87
N PHE A 120 0.69 6.10 -20.43
CA PHE A 120 0.91 6.65 -19.11
C PHE A 120 1.12 8.15 -19.18
N LYS A 121 0.51 8.87 -18.26
CA LYS A 121 0.86 10.25 -17.93
C LYS A 121 1.22 10.30 -16.46
N GLU A 122 2.36 10.89 -16.14
CA GLU A 122 2.88 10.93 -14.77
C GLU A 122 3.27 12.37 -14.43
N TRP A 123 2.94 12.80 -13.21
CA TRP A 123 3.24 14.15 -12.71
C TRP A 123 3.96 14.07 -11.37
N ASN A 124 5.04 14.81 -11.23
CA ASN A 124 5.67 15.03 -9.93
C ASN A 124 4.72 15.85 -9.05
N VAL A 125 4.48 15.40 -7.82
CA VAL A 125 3.70 16.19 -6.88
C VAL A 125 4.54 17.36 -6.32
N PRO A 126 3.91 18.49 -5.94
CA PRO A 126 4.64 19.73 -5.62
C PRO A 126 5.61 19.59 -4.45
N THR A 127 5.16 18.98 -3.34
CA THR A 127 5.99 18.81 -2.15
C THR A 127 6.93 17.62 -2.31
N LEU A 128 8.24 17.88 -2.25
CA LEU A 128 9.25 16.84 -2.29
C LEU A 128 9.12 15.91 -1.07
N GLY A 129 9.32 14.61 -1.31
CA GLY A 129 9.18 13.60 -0.26
C GLY A 129 7.76 13.44 0.27
N SER A 130 6.76 13.96 -0.44
CA SER A 130 5.35 13.87 -0.07
C SER A 130 4.86 12.46 0.16
N ARG A 131 5.43 11.49 -0.58
CA ARG A 131 5.01 10.09 -0.55
C ARG A 131 3.53 9.95 -0.86
N PRO A 132 3.09 10.24 -2.10
CA PRO A 132 1.72 10.01 -2.54
C PRO A 132 1.29 8.59 -2.21
N HIS A 133 0.14 8.43 -1.50
CA HIS A 133 -0.21 7.10 -0.99
C HIS A 133 -1.45 6.52 -1.67
N ASP A 134 -2.60 7.12 -1.50
CA ASP A 134 -3.84 6.69 -2.14
C ASP A 134 -4.30 7.73 -3.17
N PRO A 135 -4.65 7.34 -4.41
CA PRO A 135 -5.28 8.21 -5.38
C PRO A 135 -6.79 8.13 -5.28
N GLU A 136 -7.48 9.20 -5.72
CA GLU A 136 -8.93 9.26 -5.85
C GLU A 136 -9.32 10.03 -7.10
N PRO A 137 -10.14 9.46 -8.01
CA PRO A 137 -10.75 10.21 -9.09
C PRO A 137 -11.71 11.26 -8.51
N GLY A 138 -11.52 12.52 -8.89
CA GLY A 138 -12.35 13.61 -8.42
C GLY A 138 -13.31 14.16 -9.48
N PRO A 139 -14.23 15.05 -9.06
CA PRO A 139 -15.15 15.72 -9.97
C PRO A 139 -14.42 16.41 -11.12
N GLY A 140 -15.03 16.35 -12.31
CA GLY A 140 -14.49 17.01 -13.53
C GLY A 140 -13.25 16.35 -14.13
N GLY A 141 -12.91 15.12 -13.70
CA GLY A 141 -11.73 14.37 -14.16
C GLY A 141 -10.45 14.78 -13.45
N THR A 142 -10.55 15.43 -12.29
CA THR A 142 -9.39 15.75 -11.44
C THR A 142 -8.87 14.50 -10.76
N ILE A 143 -7.58 14.52 -10.40
CA ILE A 143 -6.91 13.44 -9.65
C ILE A 143 -6.55 13.98 -8.29
N TRP A 144 -6.97 13.28 -7.25
CA TRP A 144 -6.63 13.61 -5.87
C TRP A 144 -5.69 12.57 -5.29
N TRP A 145 -4.88 12.97 -4.31
CA TRP A 145 -3.99 12.05 -3.60
C TRP A 145 -3.77 12.47 -2.16
N THR A 146 -3.39 11.51 -1.34
CA THR A 146 -2.86 11.78 0.00
C THR A 146 -1.35 11.93 -0.08
N GLY A 147 -0.81 13.05 0.41
CA GLY A 147 0.61 13.29 0.63
C GLY A 147 0.98 12.98 2.07
N MET A 148 1.27 11.69 2.35
CA MET A 148 1.40 11.18 3.70
C MET A 148 2.45 11.93 4.53
N PHE A 149 3.62 12.21 3.96
CA PHE A 149 4.70 12.93 4.64
C PHE A 149 4.63 14.44 4.48
N ALA A 150 3.93 14.93 3.46
CA ALA A 150 3.63 16.34 3.28
C ALA A 150 2.53 16.85 4.22
N ASN A 151 1.85 15.96 4.96
CA ASN A 151 0.69 16.30 5.77
C ASN A 151 -0.42 17.00 4.96
N ALA A 152 -0.66 16.58 3.72
CA ALA A 152 -1.52 17.27 2.78
C ALA A 152 -2.39 16.31 1.96
N LEU A 153 -3.48 16.85 1.42
CA LEU A 153 -4.26 16.28 0.33
C LEU A 153 -3.94 17.08 -0.93
N GLY A 154 -3.61 16.40 -2.02
CA GLY A 154 -3.31 17.06 -3.28
C GLY A 154 -4.43 16.90 -4.31
N ARG A 155 -4.55 17.88 -5.19
CA ARG A 155 -5.45 17.91 -6.36
C ARG A 155 -4.65 18.26 -7.61
N LEU A 156 -4.83 17.50 -8.68
CA LEU A 156 -4.31 17.75 -10.01
C LEU A 156 -5.49 17.90 -10.99
N ASP A 157 -5.46 18.92 -11.81
CA ASP A 157 -6.25 18.97 -13.05
C ASP A 157 -5.37 18.48 -14.21
N PRO A 158 -5.60 17.26 -14.76
CA PRO A 158 -4.75 16.73 -15.82
C PRO A 158 -4.90 17.42 -17.17
N LYS A 159 -5.87 18.35 -17.33
CA LYS A 159 -6.07 19.16 -18.54
C LYS A 159 -5.17 20.40 -18.56
N THR A 160 -5.00 21.01 -17.38
CA THR A 160 -4.22 22.26 -17.23
C THR A 160 -2.86 22.02 -16.59
N ASN A 161 -2.64 20.84 -16.00
CA ASN A 161 -1.51 20.47 -15.14
C ASN A 161 -1.44 21.31 -13.84
N GLU A 162 -2.51 22.01 -13.50
CA GLU A 162 -2.58 22.76 -12.23
C GLU A 162 -2.66 21.82 -11.05
N MET A 163 -1.82 22.06 -10.05
CA MET A 163 -1.81 21.34 -8.79
C MET A 163 -2.06 22.25 -7.60
N LYS A 164 -2.79 21.73 -6.60
CA LYS A 164 -3.04 22.41 -5.33
C LYS A 164 -2.92 21.41 -4.20
N GLU A 165 -2.33 21.83 -3.07
CA GLU A 165 -2.25 21.06 -1.85
C GLU A 165 -3.05 21.72 -0.72
N TYR A 166 -3.76 20.90 0.07
CA TYR A 166 -4.57 21.28 1.23
C TYR A 166 -3.93 20.61 2.46
N HIS A 167 -3.33 21.40 3.33
CA HIS A 167 -2.64 20.87 4.50
C HIS A 167 -3.60 20.55 5.63
N ALA A 168 -3.45 19.37 6.24
CA ALA A 168 -4.20 18.99 7.43
C ALA A 168 -3.86 19.93 8.60
N LYS A 169 -4.88 20.29 9.40
CA LYS A 169 -4.73 21.23 10.52
C LYS A 169 -3.80 20.69 11.60
N THR A 170 -3.99 19.43 11.98
CA THR A 170 -3.14 18.75 12.94
C THR A 170 -1.81 18.36 12.30
N PRO A 171 -0.65 18.83 12.84
CA PRO A 171 0.65 18.50 12.27
C PRO A 171 0.97 17.01 12.31
N ALA A 172 1.68 16.53 11.30
CA ALA A 172 2.12 15.14 11.18
C ALA A 172 0.97 14.12 11.28
N SER A 173 -0.18 14.45 10.71
CA SER A 173 -1.37 13.58 10.69
C SER A 173 -1.19 12.32 9.84
N GLY A 174 -0.32 12.40 8.82
CA GLY A 174 -0.08 11.31 7.89
C GLY A 174 -1.33 10.93 7.11
N PRO A 175 -1.92 11.82 6.28
CA PRO A 175 -3.06 11.49 5.43
C PRO A 175 -2.77 10.23 4.62
N HIS A 176 -3.68 9.23 4.67
CA HIS A 176 -3.40 7.92 4.12
C HIS A 176 -4.40 7.47 3.05
N GLY A 177 -5.62 7.12 3.42
CA GLY A 177 -6.70 6.80 2.50
C GLY A 177 -7.62 7.99 2.28
N LEU A 178 -8.33 8.02 1.13
CA LEU A 178 -9.30 9.07 0.83
C LEU A 178 -10.47 8.54 0.00
N ALA A 179 -11.62 9.20 0.11
CA ALA A 179 -12.83 8.90 -0.66
C ALA A 179 -13.75 10.13 -0.74
N PHE A 180 -14.35 10.39 -1.90
CA PHE A 180 -15.38 11.40 -2.05
C PHE A 180 -16.74 10.89 -1.60
N ASP A 181 -17.49 11.72 -0.88
CA ASP A 181 -18.92 11.50 -0.67
C ASP A 181 -19.77 12.10 -1.82
N LYS A 182 -21.06 11.78 -1.80
CA LYS A 182 -22.00 12.26 -2.83
C LYS A 182 -22.21 13.77 -2.82
N ALA A 183 -21.92 14.44 -1.69
CA ALA A 183 -22.00 15.90 -1.57
C ALA A 183 -20.73 16.61 -2.08
N GLY A 184 -19.69 15.85 -2.41
CA GLY A 184 -18.42 16.35 -2.95
C GLY A 184 -17.40 16.71 -1.88
N TYR A 185 -17.60 16.31 -0.64
CA TYR A 185 -16.56 16.39 0.41
C TYR A 185 -15.58 15.23 0.26
N LEU A 186 -14.31 15.50 0.55
CA LEU A 186 -13.26 14.50 0.53
C LEU A 186 -12.94 14.04 1.96
N TRP A 187 -13.26 12.79 2.24
CA TRP A 187 -12.94 12.14 3.51
C TRP A 187 -11.56 11.50 3.44
N PHE A 188 -10.79 11.59 4.52
CA PHE A 188 -9.46 10.99 4.59
C PHE A 188 -9.14 10.45 5.98
N THR A 189 -8.24 9.49 6.05
CA THR A 189 -7.74 8.94 7.31
C THR A 189 -6.44 9.62 7.71
N ALA A 190 -6.37 10.08 8.96
CA ALA A 190 -5.17 10.63 9.57
C ALA A 190 -4.44 9.53 10.36
N ASN A 191 -3.74 8.70 9.60
CA ASN A 191 -3.14 7.45 10.07
C ASN A 191 -2.24 7.61 11.32
N ALA A 192 -1.50 8.73 11.40
CA ALA A 192 -0.57 8.99 12.48
C ALA A 192 -1.20 9.60 13.74
N LYS A 193 -2.41 10.16 13.66
CA LYS A 193 -3.05 10.94 14.73
C LYS A 193 -4.42 10.42 15.17
N GLY A 194 -4.91 9.33 14.57
CA GLY A 194 -6.14 8.67 15.03
C GLY A 194 -7.39 9.52 14.89
N TYR A 195 -7.57 10.19 13.73
CA TYR A 195 -8.82 10.86 13.38
C TYR A 195 -9.19 10.60 11.92
N ILE A 196 -10.47 10.84 11.59
CA ILE A 196 -10.94 10.92 10.22
C ILE A 196 -11.18 12.39 9.88
N GLY A 197 -10.62 12.86 8.77
CA GLY A 197 -10.80 14.24 8.31
C GLY A 197 -11.83 14.32 7.18
N LYS A 198 -12.52 15.45 7.09
CA LYS A 198 -13.45 15.83 6.02
C LYS A 198 -13.04 17.17 5.46
N LEU A 199 -12.57 17.20 4.22
CA LEU A 199 -12.19 18.41 3.49
C LEU A 199 -13.35 18.90 2.63
N ASP A 200 -13.64 20.18 2.69
CA ASP A 200 -14.41 20.87 1.65
C ASP A 200 -13.45 21.35 0.55
N PRO A 201 -13.47 20.74 -0.67
CA PRO A 201 -12.58 21.16 -1.74
C PRO A 201 -12.80 22.59 -2.24
N LYS A 202 -13.96 23.21 -1.98
CA LYS A 202 -14.33 24.56 -2.43
C LYS A 202 -13.69 25.62 -1.52
N THR A 203 -13.79 25.43 -0.20
CA THR A 203 -13.29 26.39 0.78
C THR A 203 -11.88 26.06 1.26
N GLY A 204 -11.52 24.76 1.25
CA GLY A 204 -10.29 24.24 1.85
C GLY A 204 -10.41 23.94 3.35
N ASP A 205 -11.63 24.08 3.90
CA ASP A 205 -11.88 23.79 5.33
C ASP A 205 -11.82 22.30 5.61
N ILE A 206 -11.20 21.97 6.74
CA ILE A 206 -11.08 20.59 7.23
C ILE A 206 -11.77 20.48 8.58
N VAL A 207 -12.65 19.48 8.72
CA VAL A 207 -13.24 19.05 9.99
C VAL A 207 -12.57 17.74 10.39
N GLU A 208 -12.18 17.62 11.66
CA GLU A 208 -11.49 16.44 12.20
C GLU A 208 -12.40 15.70 13.19
N TYR A 209 -12.68 14.42 12.92
CA TYR A 209 -13.49 13.53 13.78
C TYR A 209 -12.52 12.63 14.56
N LYS A 210 -12.28 12.98 15.85
CA LYS A 210 -11.38 12.21 16.70
C LYS A 210 -11.97 10.82 16.96
N LEU A 211 -11.16 9.78 16.74
CA LEU A 211 -11.52 8.41 17.06
C LEU A 211 -11.30 8.12 18.56
N PRO A 212 -11.95 7.08 19.12
CA PRO A 212 -11.64 6.59 20.46
C PRO A 212 -10.14 6.32 20.61
N ASP A 213 -9.59 6.53 21.81
CA ASP A 213 -8.12 6.53 22.04
C ASP A 213 -7.45 5.17 21.74
N ASP A 214 -8.20 4.09 21.81
CA ASP A 214 -7.75 2.73 21.45
C ASP A 214 -7.87 2.42 19.95
N VAL A 215 -8.60 3.24 19.19
CA VAL A 215 -8.77 3.11 17.73
C VAL A 215 -7.69 3.92 17.01
N ARG A 216 -6.55 3.32 16.82
CA ARG A 216 -5.37 3.95 16.21
C ARG A 216 -5.12 3.45 14.81
N ASP A 217 -4.34 4.20 14.03
CA ASP A 217 -3.88 3.82 12.70
C ASP A 217 -5.05 3.66 11.71
N PRO A 218 -6.01 4.65 11.60
CA PRO A 218 -7.05 4.61 10.59
C PRO A 218 -6.42 4.59 9.20
N HIS A 219 -6.94 3.69 8.33
CA HIS A 219 -6.22 3.35 7.12
C HIS A 219 -7.02 3.61 5.85
N THR A 220 -8.04 2.81 5.56
CA THR A 220 -8.84 2.92 4.34
C THR A 220 -10.24 3.45 4.67
N PRO A 221 -10.62 4.66 4.22
CA PRO A 221 -11.99 5.13 4.29
C PRO A 221 -12.73 4.71 3.02
N LEU A 222 -14.03 4.46 3.13
CA LEU A 222 -14.91 4.21 1.99
C LEU A 222 -16.33 4.67 2.30
N ILE A 223 -17.01 5.26 1.32
CA ILE A 223 -18.38 5.75 1.49
C ILE A 223 -19.35 4.66 1.08
N ALA A 224 -20.20 4.25 2.02
CA ALA A 224 -21.26 3.29 1.76
C ALA A 224 -22.36 3.88 0.85
N PRO A 225 -23.13 3.07 0.13
CA PRO A 225 -24.30 3.54 -0.62
C PRO A 225 -25.30 4.33 0.25
N SER A 226 -25.39 4.01 1.56
CA SER A 226 -26.18 4.74 2.56
C SER A 226 -25.66 6.13 2.92
N GLY A 227 -24.43 6.48 2.49
CA GLY A 227 -23.74 7.72 2.87
C GLY A 227 -22.86 7.61 4.12
N MET A 228 -22.95 6.52 4.89
CA MET A 228 -22.06 6.28 6.02
C MET A 228 -20.60 6.17 5.56
N VAL A 229 -19.69 6.73 6.35
CA VAL A 229 -18.25 6.65 6.11
C VAL A 229 -17.66 5.49 6.90
N PHE A 230 -17.35 4.41 6.23
CA PHE A 230 -16.67 3.28 6.83
C PHE A 230 -15.16 3.48 6.82
N PHE A 231 -14.46 2.91 7.79
CA PHE A 231 -12.99 2.93 7.83
C PHE A 231 -12.41 1.68 8.48
N THR A 232 -11.21 1.34 8.09
CA THR A 232 -10.38 0.34 8.80
C THR A 232 -9.39 1.05 9.71
N ALA A 233 -9.08 0.46 10.88
CA ALA A 233 -8.03 0.91 11.78
C ALA A 233 -7.02 -0.22 11.95
N GLN A 234 -6.03 -0.23 11.07
CA GLN A 234 -5.13 -1.36 10.82
C GLN A 234 -4.37 -1.80 12.07
N GLY A 235 -3.62 -0.88 12.68
CA GLY A 235 -2.75 -1.20 13.81
C GLY A 235 -3.49 -1.49 15.11
N ALA A 236 -4.74 -1.09 15.21
CA ALA A 236 -5.60 -1.30 16.37
C ALA A 236 -6.58 -2.47 16.21
N ASN A 237 -6.68 -3.07 15.02
CA ASN A 237 -7.61 -4.16 14.71
C ASN A 237 -9.09 -3.78 14.81
N TYR A 238 -9.47 -2.59 14.34
CA TYR A 238 -10.86 -2.15 14.34
C TYR A 238 -11.39 -1.90 12.92
N ILE A 239 -12.69 -2.11 12.77
CA ILE A 239 -13.53 -1.55 11.72
C ILE A 239 -14.40 -0.50 12.36
N GLY A 240 -14.65 0.60 11.66
CA GLY A 240 -15.55 1.62 12.16
C GLY A 240 -16.40 2.26 11.07
N ARG A 241 -17.43 2.98 11.50
CA ARG A 241 -18.22 3.87 10.64
C ARG A 241 -18.52 5.18 11.34
N ILE A 242 -18.67 6.24 10.54
CA ILE A 242 -19.08 7.58 10.98
C ILE A 242 -20.39 7.91 10.28
N ASN A 243 -21.35 8.42 11.03
CA ASN A 243 -22.48 9.11 10.46
C ASN A 243 -22.05 10.53 10.07
N PRO A 244 -22.03 10.90 8.78
CA PRO A 244 -21.53 12.21 8.35
C PRO A 244 -22.42 13.39 8.75
N GLU A 245 -23.70 13.14 9.15
CA GLU A 245 -24.66 14.17 9.56
C GLU A 245 -24.53 14.46 11.06
N THR A 246 -24.40 13.43 11.90
CA THR A 246 -24.37 13.58 13.36
C THR A 246 -22.95 13.58 13.91
N GLY A 247 -21.98 13.02 13.18
CA GLY A 247 -20.61 12.79 13.66
C GLY A 247 -20.45 11.56 14.55
N ASP A 248 -21.53 10.77 14.76
CA ASP A 248 -21.50 9.58 15.60
C ASP A 248 -20.56 8.51 15.02
N ILE A 249 -19.69 7.99 15.87
CA ILE A 249 -18.71 6.97 15.52
C ILE A 249 -19.08 5.65 16.21
N LYS A 250 -19.17 4.58 15.42
CA LYS A 250 -19.27 3.20 15.93
C LYS A 250 -18.06 2.41 15.47
N VAL A 251 -17.52 1.59 16.36
CA VAL A 251 -16.35 0.76 16.07
C VAL A 251 -16.55 -0.68 16.56
N GLN A 252 -15.95 -1.63 15.88
CA GLN A 252 -15.97 -3.05 16.21
C GLN A 252 -14.56 -3.61 16.06
N LYS A 253 -14.06 -4.26 17.09
CA LYS A 253 -12.78 -4.97 17.04
C LYS A 253 -12.92 -6.25 16.20
N THR A 254 -11.90 -6.54 15.37
CA THR A 254 -11.89 -7.79 14.60
C THR A 254 -11.70 -8.99 15.54
N PRO A 255 -12.35 -10.14 15.26
CA PRO A 255 -12.28 -11.33 16.13
C PRO A 255 -10.86 -11.90 16.22
N THR A 256 -10.15 -11.94 15.09
CA THR A 256 -8.79 -12.46 15.02
C THR A 256 -7.78 -11.39 15.46
N GLU A 257 -6.89 -11.76 16.39
CA GLU A 257 -5.81 -10.89 16.83
C GLU A 257 -4.81 -10.61 15.68
N ARG A 258 -4.31 -9.38 15.63
CA ARG A 258 -3.35 -8.93 14.61
C ARG A 258 -3.87 -9.09 13.17
N ALA A 259 -5.19 -9.05 12.99
CA ALA A 259 -5.83 -9.14 11.69
C ALA A 259 -5.36 -8.04 10.73
N ASN A 260 -5.08 -6.85 11.26
CA ASN A 260 -4.65 -5.70 10.46
C ASN A 260 -5.60 -5.39 9.30
N PRO A 261 -6.86 -5.06 9.56
CA PRO A 261 -7.84 -4.77 8.51
C PRO A 261 -7.34 -3.65 7.61
N TYR A 262 -7.37 -3.88 6.29
CA TYR A 262 -6.65 -3.05 5.31
C TYR A 262 -7.58 -2.52 4.23
N GLY A 263 -7.53 -3.08 3.01
CA GLY A 263 -8.38 -2.69 1.89
C GLY A 263 -9.84 -3.07 2.10
N MET A 264 -10.77 -2.23 1.61
CA MET A 264 -12.21 -2.40 1.75
C MET A 264 -12.91 -2.17 0.42
N VAL A 265 -14.00 -2.92 0.19
CA VAL A 265 -14.97 -2.71 -0.89
C VAL A 265 -16.39 -2.93 -0.38
N PHE A 266 -17.39 -2.41 -1.08
CA PHE A 266 -18.80 -2.71 -0.84
C PHE A 266 -19.38 -3.56 -1.98
N THR A 267 -20.21 -4.53 -1.63
CA THR A 267 -21.08 -5.21 -2.59
C THR A 267 -22.16 -4.25 -3.12
N SER A 268 -22.86 -4.67 -4.18
CA SER A 268 -24.04 -3.96 -4.73
C SER A 268 -25.13 -3.70 -3.66
N LYS A 269 -25.18 -4.52 -2.60
CA LYS A 269 -26.10 -4.40 -1.46
C LYS A 269 -25.53 -3.55 -0.31
N GLY A 270 -24.36 -2.95 -0.48
CA GLY A 270 -23.73 -2.13 0.56
C GLY A 270 -23.09 -2.92 1.70
N ILE A 271 -22.78 -4.19 1.49
CA ILE A 271 -22.11 -5.04 2.50
C ILE A 271 -20.60 -4.85 2.36
N PRO A 272 -19.88 -4.39 3.41
CA PRO A 272 -18.44 -4.23 3.34
C PRO A 272 -17.70 -5.57 3.40
N PHE A 273 -16.65 -5.69 2.56
CA PHE A 273 -15.64 -6.74 2.64
C PHE A 273 -14.26 -6.10 2.86
N VAL A 274 -13.46 -6.68 3.73
CA VAL A 274 -12.15 -6.14 4.13
C VAL A 274 -11.10 -7.25 4.11
N CYS A 275 -9.91 -6.94 3.60
CA CYS A 275 -8.74 -7.79 3.72
C CYS A 275 -8.13 -7.68 5.11
N ASP A 276 -7.91 -8.79 5.79
CA ASP A 276 -7.14 -8.88 7.02
C ASP A 276 -5.68 -9.18 6.71
N PHE A 277 -4.91 -8.13 6.41
CA PHE A 277 -3.53 -8.23 5.91
C PHE A 277 -2.56 -8.94 6.88
N GLY A 278 -2.89 -8.99 8.16
CA GLY A 278 -2.09 -9.70 9.16
C GLY A 278 -2.31 -11.22 9.18
N THR A 279 -3.33 -11.71 8.48
CA THR A 279 -3.77 -13.11 8.46
C THR A 279 -4.10 -13.56 7.04
N ASN A 280 -4.50 -14.81 6.86
CA ASN A 280 -5.03 -15.33 5.60
C ASN A 280 -6.56 -15.22 5.53
N LYS A 281 -7.12 -14.06 5.92
CA LYS A 281 -8.57 -13.90 5.98
C LYS A 281 -9.07 -12.69 5.20
N ILE A 282 -10.30 -12.81 4.73
CA ILE A 282 -11.15 -11.71 4.27
C ILE A 282 -12.38 -11.71 5.18
N ILE A 283 -12.81 -10.54 5.63
CA ILE A 283 -13.97 -10.40 6.51
C ILE A 283 -15.11 -9.70 5.80
N GLN A 284 -16.33 -10.16 6.08
CA GLN A 284 -17.58 -9.53 5.72
C GLN A 284 -18.15 -8.85 6.97
N ILE A 285 -18.69 -7.66 6.83
CA ILE A 285 -19.19 -6.88 7.93
C ILE A 285 -20.68 -6.58 7.70
N ASP A 286 -21.49 -6.81 8.71
CA ASP A 286 -22.87 -6.32 8.69
C ASP A 286 -22.85 -4.78 8.78
N PRO A 287 -23.43 -4.04 7.82
CA PRO A 287 -23.30 -2.59 7.79
C PRO A 287 -24.04 -1.87 8.94
N GLU A 288 -25.01 -2.51 9.59
CA GLU A 288 -25.80 -1.90 10.67
C GLU A 288 -25.26 -2.24 12.06
N THR A 289 -24.93 -3.50 12.29
CA THR A 289 -24.50 -4.00 13.60
C THR A 289 -23.00 -4.01 13.78
N LEU A 290 -22.23 -3.97 12.67
CA LEU A 290 -20.79 -4.23 12.57
C LEU A 290 -20.39 -5.65 12.95
N ALA A 291 -21.34 -6.61 12.98
CA ALA A 291 -21.01 -8.02 13.17
C ALA A 291 -20.10 -8.54 12.03
N ILE A 292 -19.12 -9.34 12.39
CA ILE A 292 -18.06 -9.78 11.47
C ILE A 292 -18.16 -11.27 11.20
N LYS A 293 -18.14 -11.64 9.91
CA LYS A 293 -17.95 -13.01 9.44
C LYS A 293 -16.59 -13.12 8.74
N GLU A 294 -15.81 -14.12 9.12
CA GLU A 294 -14.49 -14.38 8.54
C GLU A 294 -14.55 -15.46 7.46
N TYR A 295 -13.82 -15.23 6.37
CA TYR A 295 -13.56 -16.19 5.29
C TYR A 295 -12.06 -16.50 5.31
N GLU A 296 -11.70 -17.74 5.64
CA GLU A 296 -10.32 -18.19 5.63
C GLU A 296 -9.90 -18.57 4.21
N LEU A 297 -8.75 -18.05 3.76
CA LEU A 297 -8.16 -18.37 2.47
C LEU A 297 -7.41 -19.71 2.57
N PRO A 298 -7.37 -20.52 1.49
CA PRO A 298 -6.83 -21.89 1.52
C PRO A 298 -5.35 -21.97 1.93
N SER A 299 -4.54 -20.94 1.62
CA SER A 299 -3.14 -20.91 2.02
C SER A 299 -2.94 -20.10 3.30
N SER A 300 -2.33 -20.70 4.32
CA SER A 300 -1.94 -20.02 5.56
C SER A 300 -0.90 -18.91 5.35
N GLU A 301 -0.19 -18.92 4.20
CA GLU A 301 0.79 -17.90 3.82
C GLU A 301 0.16 -16.71 3.11
N SER A 302 -1.11 -16.79 2.72
CA SER A 302 -1.81 -15.67 2.09
C SER A 302 -1.85 -14.46 3.01
N ARG A 303 -1.64 -13.29 2.42
CA ARG A 303 -1.79 -11.98 3.08
C ARG A 303 -2.51 -11.06 2.11
N PRO A 304 -3.86 -11.15 2.06
CA PRO A 304 -4.65 -10.26 1.22
C PRO A 304 -4.46 -8.83 1.71
N ARG A 305 -4.12 -7.91 0.80
CA ARG A 305 -3.78 -6.55 1.19
C ARG A 305 -4.75 -5.52 0.66
N ARG A 306 -4.87 -5.39 -0.65
CA ARG A 306 -5.87 -4.55 -1.31
C ARG A 306 -6.90 -5.45 -2.00
N ILE A 307 -8.06 -4.87 -2.25
CA ILE A 307 -9.26 -5.60 -2.65
C ILE A 307 -10.00 -4.81 -3.73
N ALA A 308 -10.60 -5.52 -4.67
CA ALA A 308 -11.49 -5.00 -5.68
C ALA A 308 -12.76 -5.85 -5.72
N ILE A 309 -13.79 -5.36 -6.38
CA ILE A 309 -15.05 -6.08 -6.55
C ILE A 309 -15.52 -5.94 -8.00
N SER A 310 -15.98 -7.02 -8.61
CA SER A 310 -16.64 -6.99 -9.91
C SER A 310 -18.14 -6.77 -9.76
N PRO A 311 -18.86 -6.38 -10.84
CA PRO A 311 -20.29 -6.03 -10.77
C PRO A 311 -21.22 -7.17 -10.32
N ASP A 312 -20.76 -8.40 -10.36
CA ASP A 312 -21.41 -9.61 -9.87
C ASP A 312 -21.13 -9.92 -8.39
N ASP A 313 -20.61 -8.93 -7.66
CA ASP A 313 -20.24 -9.02 -6.23
C ASP A 313 -19.13 -10.05 -5.93
N ILE A 314 -18.35 -10.48 -6.90
CA ILE A 314 -17.17 -11.30 -6.69
C ILE A 314 -16.02 -10.45 -6.15
N ILE A 315 -15.41 -10.95 -5.10
CA ILE A 315 -14.29 -10.28 -4.40
C ILE A 315 -12.97 -10.71 -5.04
N TRP A 316 -12.13 -9.73 -5.39
CA TRP A 316 -10.79 -9.93 -5.90
C TRP A 316 -9.77 -9.31 -4.95
N TYR A 317 -8.67 -9.98 -4.69
CA TYR A 317 -7.67 -9.50 -3.75
C TYR A 317 -6.23 -9.70 -4.25
N ALA A 318 -5.39 -8.76 -3.89
CA ALA A 318 -3.95 -8.85 -4.09
C ALA A 318 -3.33 -9.64 -2.94
N ASP A 319 -2.88 -10.88 -3.18
CA ASP A 319 -2.14 -11.68 -2.19
C ASP A 319 -0.67 -11.24 -2.20
N TYR A 320 -0.40 -10.27 -1.35
CA TYR A 320 0.87 -9.56 -1.29
C TYR A 320 2.06 -10.47 -0.96
N SER A 321 1.89 -11.45 -0.08
CA SER A 321 3.00 -12.29 0.39
C SER A 321 3.35 -13.39 -0.58
N ARG A 322 2.35 -13.94 -1.28
CA ARG A 322 2.55 -15.08 -2.20
C ARG A 322 2.81 -14.65 -3.64
N GLY A 323 2.50 -13.39 -4.00
CA GLY A 323 2.58 -12.92 -5.38
C GLY A 323 1.45 -13.49 -6.24
N TYR A 324 0.21 -13.47 -5.76
CA TYR A 324 -0.96 -14.00 -6.44
C TYR A 324 -2.05 -12.95 -6.57
N LEU A 325 -2.87 -13.09 -7.62
CA LEU A 325 -4.20 -12.53 -7.70
C LEU A 325 -5.19 -13.57 -7.19
N GLY A 326 -6.02 -13.23 -6.22
CA GLY A 326 -7.03 -14.13 -5.67
C GLY A 326 -8.46 -13.66 -5.94
N ARG A 327 -9.39 -14.61 -5.99
CA ARG A 327 -10.83 -14.44 -6.16
C ARG A 327 -11.56 -15.20 -5.06
N LEU A 328 -12.50 -14.54 -4.41
CA LEU A 328 -13.43 -15.14 -3.45
C LEU A 328 -14.86 -14.89 -3.93
N ASP A 329 -15.64 -15.95 -4.08
CA ASP A 329 -17.09 -15.88 -4.24
C ASP A 329 -17.74 -15.87 -2.84
N PRO A 330 -18.34 -14.75 -2.39
CA PRO A 330 -18.90 -14.68 -1.03
C PRO A 330 -20.13 -15.55 -0.79
N GLN A 331 -20.83 -15.97 -1.85
CA GLN A 331 -22.02 -16.79 -1.77
C GLN A 331 -21.68 -18.25 -1.51
N THR A 332 -20.64 -18.76 -2.17
CA THR A 332 -20.23 -20.17 -2.09
C THR A 332 -19.03 -20.38 -1.18
N GLY A 333 -18.29 -19.32 -0.85
CA GLY A 333 -17.01 -19.39 -0.16
C GLY A 333 -15.86 -19.92 -1.02
N LYS A 334 -16.09 -20.17 -2.33
CA LYS A 334 -15.07 -20.70 -3.23
C LYS A 334 -13.96 -19.67 -3.46
N VAL A 335 -12.71 -20.10 -3.27
CA VAL A 335 -11.52 -19.33 -3.57
C VAL A 335 -10.81 -19.92 -4.79
N THR A 336 -10.32 -19.05 -5.66
CA THR A 336 -9.44 -19.39 -6.79
C THR A 336 -8.32 -18.38 -6.84
N ASP A 337 -7.10 -18.77 -7.18
CA ASP A 337 -5.97 -17.85 -7.30
C ASP A 337 -5.09 -18.15 -8.50
N TRP A 338 -4.38 -17.13 -8.97
CA TRP A 338 -3.47 -17.18 -10.14
C TRP A 338 -2.13 -16.56 -9.75
N PRO A 339 -1.01 -17.21 -10.09
CA PRO A 339 0.31 -16.61 -9.85
C PRO A 339 0.48 -15.35 -10.70
N SER A 340 1.02 -14.30 -10.10
CA SER A 340 1.33 -13.04 -10.77
C SER A 340 2.45 -13.25 -11.79
N PRO A 341 2.45 -12.56 -12.96
CA PRO A 341 3.42 -12.80 -14.03
C PRO A 341 4.88 -12.73 -13.62
N SER A 342 5.26 -11.77 -12.77
CA SER A 342 6.65 -11.63 -12.31
C SER A 342 6.99 -12.54 -11.11
N GLY A 343 6.09 -13.47 -10.76
CA GLY A 343 6.33 -14.54 -9.80
C GLY A 343 6.09 -14.18 -8.33
N PRO A 344 6.49 -15.08 -7.40
CA PRO A 344 6.04 -15.04 -6.00
C PRO A 344 6.57 -13.86 -5.19
N LYS A 345 7.60 -13.18 -5.66
CA LYS A 345 8.16 -11.98 -5.01
C LYS A 345 7.63 -10.67 -5.59
N SER A 346 6.62 -10.72 -6.46
CA SER A 346 6.07 -9.54 -7.15
C SER A 346 5.34 -8.56 -6.25
N GLN A 347 4.80 -9.04 -5.13
CA GLN A 347 4.01 -8.26 -4.17
C GLN A 347 2.89 -7.45 -4.86
N PRO A 348 1.84 -8.09 -5.39
CA PRO A 348 0.65 -7.42 -5.90
C PRO A 348 0.08 -6.48 -4.83
N TYR A 349 -0.24 -5.21 -5.22
CA TYR A 349 -0.67 -4.25 -4.21
C TYR A 349 -1.88 -3.41 -4.65
N GLY A 350 -1.67 -2.25 -5.30
CA GLY A 350 -2.79 -1.45 -5.81
C GLY A 350 -3.62 -2.27 -6.78
N ILE A 351 -4.93 -2.38 -6.56
CA ILE A 351 -5.84 -3.23 -7.34
C ILE A 351 -7.17 -2.52 -7.55
N THR A 352 -7.76 -2.66 -8.73
CA THR A 352 -9.11 -2.19 -9.04
C THR A 352 -9.75 -3.03 -10.15
N TYR A 353 -11.09 -2.96 -10.25
CA TYR A 353 -11.84 -3.50 -11.39
C TYR A 353 -12.07 -2.41 -12.43
N LEU A 354 -11.90 -2.75 -13.71
CA LEU A 354 -12.28 -1.89 -14.83
C LEU A 354 -12.52 -2.73 -16.09
N ASN A 355 -13.68 -2.55 -16.71
CA ASN A 355 -14.01 -3.11 -18.04
C ASN A 355 -13.72 -4.62 -18.16
N ASP A 356 -14.42 -5.44 -17.38
CA ASP A 356 -14.29 -6.89 -17.32
C ASP A 356 -12.86 -7.40 -17.07
N ALA A 357 -12.09 -6.62 -16.37
CA ALA A 357 -10.72 -6.97 -15.99
C ALA A 357 -10.37 -6.50 -14.58
N ILE A 358 -9.48 -7.24 -13.95
CA ILE A 358 -8.80 -6.82 -12.72
C ILE A 358 -7.47 -6.23 -13.11
N TRP A 359 -7.24 -5.01 -12.63
CA TRP A 359 -5.99 -4.29 -12.80
C TRP A 359 -5.27 -4.18 -11.47
N TYR A 360 -3.98 -4.51 -11.45
CA TYR A 360 -3.17 -4.38 -10.24
C TYR A 360 -1.71 -4.07 -10.57
N VAL A 361 -0.93 -3.71 -9.57
CA VAL A 361 0.49 -3.40 -9.75
C VAL A 361 1.36 -4.37 -8.95
N GLU A 362 2.37 -4.94 -9.61
CA GLU A 362 3.47 -5.69 -8.99
C GLU A 362 4.47 -4.71 -8.40
N SER A 363 4.32 -4.42 -7.11
CA SER A 363 4.98 -3.26 -6.46
C SER A 363 6.38 -3.54 -5.93
N ALA A 364 6.81 -4.80 -5.86
CA ALA A 364 8.19 -5.15 -5.48
C ALA A 364 9.12 -5.29 -6.68
N ILE A 365 8.57 -5.37 -7.88
CA ILE A 365 9.34 -5.40 -9.13
C ILE A 365 9.81 -3.99 -9.46
N ARG A 366 11.02 -3.85 -9.98
CA ARG A 366 11.57 -2.55 -10.35
C ARG A 366 12.12 -2.58 -11.78
N PRO A 367 11.59 -1.71 -12.66
CA PRO A 367 10.42 -0.83 -12.46
C PRO A 367 9.14 -1.62 -12.14
N ASN A 368 8.15 -0.97 -11.47
CA ASN A 368 6.86 -1.59 -11.17
C ASN A 368 6.14 -1.97 -12.46
N VAL A 369 5.32 -3.00 -12.38
CA VAL A 369 4.57 -3.55 -13.53
C VAL A 369 3.08 -3.38 -13.29
N LEU A 370 2.39 -2.70 -14.21
CA LEU A 370 0.94 -2.70 -14.28
C LEU A 370 0.47 -4.00 -14.93
N VAL A 371 -0.44 -4.71 -14.30
CA VAL A 371 -0.98 -5.98 -14.77
C VAL A 371 -2.48 -5.86 -14.97
N ARG A 372 -2.98 -6.38 -16.09
CA ARG A 372 -4.38 -6.61 -16.40
C ARG A 372 -4.66 -8.11 -16.42
N PHE A 373 -5.69 -8.54 -15.72
CA PHE A 373 -6.22 -9.90 -15.78
C PHE A 373 -7.64 -9.87 -16.36
N ASP A 374 -7.83 -10.46 -17.49
CA ASP A 374 -9.14 -10.59 -18.14
C ASP A 374 -9.94 -11.70 -17.46
N ILE A 375 -11.06 -11.34 -16.82
CA ILE A 375 -11.82 -12.27 -15.98
C ILE A 375 -12.57 -13.36 -16.75
N LYS A 376 -12.79 -13.17 -18.06
CA LYS A 376 -13.48 -14.14 -18.92
C LYS A 376 -12.53 -15.18 -19.50
N THR A 377 -11.35 -14.73 -19.91
CA THR A 377 -10.35 -15.58 -20.56
C THR A 377 -9.26 -16.08 -19.62
N GLU A 378 -9.20 -15.53 -18.41
CA GLU A 378 -8.17 -15.79 -17.39
C GLU A 378 -6.74 -15.54 -17.90
N LYS A 379 -6.58 -14.57 -18.80
CA LYS A 379 -5.28 -14.22 -19.38
C LYS A 379 -4.74 -12.92 -18.81
N PHE A 380 -3.44 -12.92 -18.59
CA PHE A 380 -2.69 -11.73 -18.19
C PHE A 380 -2.21 -10.93 -19.40
N GLN A 381 -2.10 -9.63 -19.19
CA GLN A 381 -1.35 -8.70 -20.02
C GLN A 381 -0.67 -7.69 -19.06
N SER A 382 0.55 -7.23 -19.40
CA SER A 382 1.25 -6.33 -18.46
C SER A 382 2.16 -5.33 -19.16
N TRP A 383 2.46 -4.23 -18.45
CA TRP A 383 3.27 -3.11 -18.94
C TRP A 383 4.18 -2.58 -17.85
N ILE A 384 5.38 -2.18 -18.21
CA ILE A 384 6.28 -1.45 -17.33
C ILE A 384 5.73 -0.04 -17.11
N ILE A 385 5.69 0.43 -15.85
CA ILE A 385 5.37 1.82 -15.51
C ILE A 385 6.60 2.68 -15.84
N PRO A 386 6.49 3.67 -16.75
CA PRO A 386 7.66 4.39 -17.28
C PRO A 386 8.49 5.13 -16.23
N GLY A 387 7.83 5.79 -15.28
CA GLY A 387 8.48 6.47 -14.16
C GLY A 387 8.98 5.56 -13.05
N GLY A 388 8.85 4.23 -13.24
CA GLY A 388 9.31 3.23 -12.28
C GLY A 388 8.32 2.90 -11.18
N GLY A 389 7.30 3.72 -10.92
CA GLY A 389 6.28 3.53 -9.89
C GLY A 389 6.80 3.62 -8.45
N GLY A 390 8.02 3.14 -8.21
CA GLY A 390 8.66 3.06 -6.91
C GLY A 390 8.01 2.08 -5.96
N VAL A 391 6.79 2.32 -5.54
CA VAL A 391 5.79 1.41 -4.97
C VAL A 391 4.43 2.03 -5.24
N VAL A 392 3.65 1.47 -6.14
CA VAL A 392 2.25 1.87 -6.35
C VAL A 392 1.40 1.20 -5.27
N ARG A 393 0.94 2.00 -4.30
CA ARG A 393 0.27 1.48 -3.10
C ARG A 393 -1.22 1.31 -3.27
N ASN A 394 -1.82 2.16 -4.10
CA ASN A 394 -3.22 2.06 -4.46
C ASN A 394 -3.46 2.59 -5.87
N MET A 395 -4.53 2.11 -6.45
CA MET A 395 -4.99 2.45 -7.79
C MET A 395 -6.51 2.43 -7.81
N LYS A 396 -7.13 3.33 -8.56
CA LYS A 396 -8.58 3.35 -8.74
C LYS A 396 -8.96 3.53 -10.21
N SER A 397 -10.07 2.96 -10.60
CA SER A 397 -10.69 3.22 -11.91
C SER A 397 -11.40 4.58 -11.90
N THR A 398 -11.38 5.26 -13.04
CA THR A 398 -12.09 6.52 -13.25
C THR A 398 -13.42 6.27 -13.95
N PRO A 399 -14.42 7.15 -13.79
CA PRO A 399 -15.72 7.00 -14.48
C PRO A 399 -15.63 6.97 -16.00
N ASP A 400 -14.60 7.58 -16.59
CA ASP A 400 -14.33 7.62 -18.03
C ASP A 400 -13.47 6.44 -18.52
N GLY A 401 -13.29 5.40 -17.71
CA GLY A 401 -12.67 4.14 -18.12
C GLY A 401 -11.15 4.14 -18.14
N ASN A 402 -10.51 4.97 -17.33
CA ASN A 402 -9.07 5.03 -17.14
C ASN A 402 -8.68 4.60 -15.72
N LEU A 403 -7.37 4.67 -15.38
CA LEU A 403 -6.88 4.34 -14.05
C LEU A 403 -6.06 5.50 -13.50
N VAL A 404 -6.22 5.79 -12.22
CA VAL A 404 -5.34 6.70 -11.47
C VAL A 404 -4.53 5.90 -10.45
N MET A 405 -3.27 6.29 -10.25
CA MET A 405 -2.36 5.62 -9.33
C MET A 405 -1.50 6.61 -8.54
N ALA A 406 -1.09 6.19 -7.34
CA ALA A 406 -0.14 6.94 -6.52
C ALA A 406 1.20 6.18 -6.46
N GLU A 407 2.25 6.84 -6.94
CA GLU A 407 3.59 6.29 -7.11
C GLU A 407 4.51 6.78 -5.99
N SER A 408 4.36 6.12 -4.83
CA SER A 408 4.91 6.61 -3.56
C SER A 408 6.42 6.79 -3.55
N GLY A 409 7.16 5.86 -4.18
CA GLY A 409 8.62 5.86 -4.11
C GLY A 409 9.30 6.84 -5.06
N VAL A 410 8.56 7.35 -6.05
CA VAL A 410 9.07 8.33 -7.03
C VAL A 410 8.37 9.68 -6.95
N ASN A 411 7.55 9.88 -5.91
CA ASN A 411 6.87 11.15 -5.60
C ASN A 411 5.97 11.65 -6.73
N LYS A 412 5.20 10.73 -7.37
CA LYS A 412 4.34 11.04 -8.51
C LYS A 412 2.91 10.57 -8.31
N VAL A 413 2.02 11.13 -9.10
CA VAL A 413 0.70 10.58 -9.40
C VAL A 413 0.60 10.26 -10.89
N GLY A 414 -0.09 9.19 -11.24
CA GLY A 414 -0.20 8.69 -12.60
C GLY A 414 -1.64 8.57 -13.08
N LEU A 415 -1.84 8.76 -14.38
CA LEU A 415 -3.05 8.46 -15.14
C LEU A 415 -2.69 7.46 -16.23
N VAL A 416 -3.36 6.30 -16.23
CA VAL A 416 -3.26 5.31 -17.28
C VAL A 416 -4.46 5.42 -18.19
N LEU A 417 -4.25 5.84 -19.42
CA LEU A 417 -5.28 5.90 -20.47
C LEU A 417 -5.42 4.49 -21.08
N VAL A 418 -6.57 3.88 -20.86
CA VAL A 418 -6.86 2.52 -21.29
C VAL A 418 -7.54 2.54 -22.67
N GLY A 419 -7.05 1.71 -23.60
CA GLY A 419 -7.57 1.64 -24.98
C GLY A 419 -7.12 2.77 -25.90
N SER A 420 -6.25 3.67 -25.42
CA SER A 420 -5.67 4.70 -26.28
C SER A 420 -4.72 4.09 -27.31
N LYS A 421 -4.79 4.54 -28.57
CA LYS A 421 -3.71 4.24 -29.53
C LYS A 421 -2.41 4.79 -28.94
N ALA A 422 -1.35 3.97 -28.96
CA ALA A 422 -0.03 4.42 -28.56
C ALA A 422 0.25 5.76 -29.24
N ALA A 423 0.50 6.82 -28.45
CA ALA A 423 1.05 8.04 -29.01
C ALA A 423 2.38 7.63 -29.64
N ASN A 424 2.49 7.76 -30.95
CA ASN A 424 3.76 7.56 -31.65
C ASN A 424 4.80 8.41 -30.91
N SER A 425 5.73 7.77 -30.23
CA SER A 425 6.95 8.41 -29.74
C SER A 425 7.79 8.79 -30.95
N SER A 426 7.46 9.93 -31.55
CA SER A 426 8.35 10.57 -32.51
C SER A 426 9.28 11.47 -31.72
N GLN A 427 10.50 11.01 -31.60
CA GLN A 427 11.78 11.65 -31.36
C GLN A 427 12.03 12.30 -30.00
#